data_bb20e3db053dffd77cdfa7db61c26cfd
#
_entry.id   bb20e3db053dffd77cdfa7db61c26cfd
#
_cell.length_a   1.000
_cell.length_b   1.000
_cell.length_c   1.000
_cell.angle_alpha   90.00
_cell.angle_beta   90.00
_cell.angle_gamma   90.00
#
_symmetry.space_group_name_H-M   'P 1'
#
loop_
_entity.id
_entity.type
_entity.pdbx_description
1 polymer ?
#
loop_
_entity_poly.entity_id
_entity_poly.type
_entity_poly.pdbx_seq_one_letter_code
_entity_poly.pdbx_strand_id
1 'polypeptide(L)'
;MYQSLKFDESLDYVRDLEAGNHCVFFYRDSHEKHEVLFSFLQAGFQKGEGAIYIAAQETPAKIRKSMKDFGLKVKALEKDGALRIFSYDEWYIIDGEVNAAQILESAKRVFDEAIEIGLKGIHGCGEAACFFEHNKEKELLEYELMIGKKLDLPVTVLCAYDVDHVKSLDEKLFFNLIKAHGPVVTSSFSQEIKFENFFPKITGNVLETIFGKAGKKAILTMLDESYSITPQRIAEDPDSLIEGLEELIGSGTQVITKSIATQMHSKMGITQSQIRPRKKN
;
A
#
# COMPACT_ATOMS: atom_id res chain seq x y z
N MET A 1 -5.63 0.13 26.28
CA MET A 1 -5.21 -1.28 26.38
C MET A 1 -5.50 -2.10 25.11
N TYR A 2 -6.74 -2.23 24.64
CA TYR A 2 -7.05 -3.04 23.43
C TYR A 2 -6.43 -2.48 22.11
N GLN A 3 -6.36 -1.16 21.93
CA GLN A 3 -5.70 -0.54 20.76
C GLN A 3 -4.18 -0.69 20.81
N SER A 4 -3.55 -0.69 21.98
CA SER A 4 -2.11 -0.91 22.09
C SER A 4 -1.72 -2.34 21.71
N LEU A 5 -2.50 -3.34 22.12
CA LEU A 5 -2.26 -4.75 21.76
C LEU A 5 -2.31 -4.98 20.25
N LYS A 6 -3.28 -4.37 19.55
CA LYS A 6 -3.36 -4.49 18.07
C LYS A 6 -2.24 -3.78 17.34
N PHE A 7 -1.73 -2.69 17.88
CA PHE A 7 -0.58 -2.00 17.30
C PHE A 7 0.70 -2.84 17.46
N ASP A 8 0.89 -3.46 18.63
CA ASP A 8 2.00 -4.38 18.85
C ASP A 8 1.94 -5.59 17.89
N GLU A 9 0.73 -6.16 17.66
CA GLU A 9 0.52 -7.22 16.66
C GLU A 9 0.92 -6.76 15.24
N SER A 10 0.65 -5.51 14.87
CA SER A 10 1.04 -4.96 13.57
C SER A 10 2.56 -4.74 13.45
N LEU A 11 3.22 -4.35 14.55
CA LEU A 11 4.68 -4.26 14.59
C LEU A 11 5.34 -5.63 14.46
N ASP A 12 4.81 -6.64 15.13
CA ASP A 12 5.32 -8.02 15.02
C ASP A 12 5.11 -8.54 13.59
N TYR A 13 3.94 -8.29 13.01
CA TYR A 13 3.64 -8.70 11.63
C TYR A 13 4.65 -8.12 10.61
N VAL A 14 4.97 -6.82 10.68
CA VAL A 14 5.91 -6.22 9.73
C VAL A 14 7.36 -6.70 9.92
N ARG A 15 7.74 -7.10 11.14
CA ARG A 15 9.05 -7.70 11.43
C ARG A 15 9.20 -9.10 10.85
N ASP A 16 8.08 -9.83 10.74
CA ASP A 16 8.05 -11.21 10.25
C ASP A 16 7.78 -11.31 8.74
N LEU A 17 7.64 -10.18 8.04
CA LEU A 17 7.44 -10.19 6.59
C LEU A 17 8.56 -10.96 5.88
N GLU A 18 8.14 -11.78 4.91
CA GLU A 18 9.04 -12.63 4.14
C GLU A 18 9.59 -11.88 2.92
N ALA A 19 10.77 -12.30 2.46
CA ALA A 19 11.37 -11.80 1.23
C ALA A 19 10.43 -12.02 0.02
N GLY A 20 10.38 -11.05 -0.88
CA GLY A 20 9.49 -11.04 -2.03
C GLY A 20 8.11 -10.42 -1.77
N ASN A 21 7.75 -10.11 -0.52
CA ASN A 21 6.47 -9.46 -0.25
C ASN A 21 6.47 -7.99 -0.66
N HIS A 22 5.40 -7.58 -1.33
CA HIS A 22 5.05 -6.19 -1.61
C HIS A 22 3.81 -5.82 -0.80
N CYS A 23 3.99 -4.96 0.20
CA CYS A 23 3.02 -4.67 1.24
C CYS A 23 2.57 -3.21 1.18
N VAL A 24 1.30 -2.95 1.49
CA VAL A 24 0.79 -1.60 1.70
C VAL A 24 0.57 -1.32 3.18
N PHE A 25 1.04 -0.16 3.63
CA PHE A 25 0.84 0.33 4.99
C PHE A 25 0.07 1.65 4.99
N PHE A 26 -1.07 1.67 5.67
CA PHE A 26 -1.91 2.86 5.84
C PHE A 26 -1.72 3.45 7.22
N TYR A 27 -1.15 4.66 7.31
CA TYR A 27 -0.88 5.36 8.56
C TYR A 27 -1.74 6.63 8.72
N ARG A 28 -1.92 7.07 9.96
CA ARG A 28 -2.73 8.24 10.32
C ARG A 28 -1.92 9.45 10.76
N ASP A 29 -0.72 9.22 11.26
CA ASP A 29 0.18 10.27 11.73
C ASP A 29 1.65 9.84 11.62
N SER A 30 2.56 10.81 11.78
CA SER A 30 3.99 10.58 11.66
C SER A 30 4.55 9.64 12.73
N HIS A 31 3.93 9.55 13.91
CA HIS A 31 4.40 8.64 14.96
C HIS A 31 4.13 7.19 14.56
N GLU A 32 2.89 6.89 14.17
CA GLU A 32 2.49 5.57 13.66
C GLU A 32 3.37 5.17 12.46
N LYS A 33 3.58 6.11 11.52
CA LYS A 33 4.45 5.90 10.35
C LYS A 33 5.87 5.51 10.77
N HIS A 34 6.49 6.27 11.64
CA HIS A 34 7.87 6.02 12.06
C HIS A 34 8.01 4.70 12.82
N GLU A 35 7.12 4.41 13.76
CA GLU A 35 7.18 3.17 14.55
C GLU A 35 7.10 1.93 13.64
N VAL A 36 6.20 1.91 12.67
CA VAL A 36 6.03 0.76 11.77
C VAL A 36 7.19 0.66 10.79
N LEU A 37 7.52 1.74 10.07
CA LEU A 37 8.58 1.71 9.05
C LEU A 37 9.96 1.43 9.67
N PHE A 38 10.28 2.03 10.82
CA PHE A 38 11.58 1.80 11.44
C PHE A 38 11.69 0.41 12.09
N SER A 39 10.60 -0.15 12.62
CA SER A 39 10.55 -1.54 13.08
C SER A 39 10.77 -2.52 11.93
N PHE A 40 10.15 -2.27 10.77
CA PHE A 40 10.33 -3.04 9.57
C PHE A 40 11.80 -3.02 9.08
N LEU A 41 12.42 -1.84 8.98
CA LEU A 41 13.83 -1.72 8.58
C LEU A 41 14.77 -2.36 9.61
N GLN A 42 14.48 -2.19 10.91
CA GLN A 42 15.27 -2.81 11.98
C GLN A 42 15.29 -4.34 11.87
N ALA A 43 14.15 -4.94 11.52
CA ALA A 43 14.06 -6.39 11.29
C ALA A 43 14.94 -6.84 10.11
N GLY A 44 14.99 -6.07 9.02
CA GLY A 44 15.90 -6.33 7.90
C GLY A 44 17.36 -6.32 8.32
N PHE A 45 17.79 -5.31 9.08
CA PHE A 45 19.17 -5.27 9.61
C PHE A 45 19.50 -6.47 10.50
N GLN A 46 18.56 -6.94 11.32
CA GLN A 46 18.75 -8.13 12.16
C GLN A 46 18.88 -9.42 11.34
N LYS A 47 18.27 -9.47 10.16
CA LYS A 47 18.38 -10.58 9.20
C LYS A 47 19.68 -10.50 8.37
N GLY A 48 20.46 -9.42 8.48
CA GLY A 48 21.67 -9.17 7.69
C GLY A 48 21.37 -8.61 6.30
N GLU A 49 20.23 -7.93 6.15
CA GLU A 49 19.77 -7.29 4.93
C GLU A 49 20.03 -5.78 4.97
N GLY A 50 20.05 -5.15 3.81
CA GLY A 50 20.10 -3.70 3.67
C GLY A 50 18.73 -3.05 3.79
N ALA A 51 18.72 -1.73 3.82
CA ALA A 51 17.49 -0.95 3.84
C ALA A 51 17.53 0.26 2.89
N ILE A 52 16.38 0.52 2.26
CA ILE A 52 16.12 1.73 1.48
C ILE A 52 14.93 2.45 2.11
N TYR A 53 15.05 3.76 2.30
CA TYR A 53 13.95 4.63 2.71
C TYR A 53 13.78 5.76 1.71
N ILE A 54 12.58 5.90 1.14
CA ILE A 54 12.24 7.01 0.25
C ILE A 54 11.34 7.99 1.01
N ALA A 55 11.89 9.16 1.32
CA ALA A 55 11.23 10.20 2.10
C ALA A 55 10.42 11.14 1.19
N ALA A 56 9.16 11.40 1.53
CA ALA A 56 8.30 12.34 0.81
C ALA A 56 7.74 13.44 1.72
N GLN A 57 7.11 13.11 2.85
CA GLN A 57 6.54 14.12 3.75
C GLN A 57 7.58 14.84 4.61
N GLU A 58 8.73 14.23 4.79
CA GLU A 58 9.82 14.77 5.61
C GLU A 58 11.13 14.73 4.83
N THR A 59 12.03 15.63 5.12
CA THR A 59 13.36 15.63 4.49
C THR A 59 14.20 14.43 4.95
N PRO A 60 15.13 13.92 4.12
CA PRO A 60 16.05 12.85 4.52
C PRO A 60 16.82 13.15 5.81
N ALA A 61 17.15 14.41 6.06
CA ALA A 61 17.83 14.84 7.31
C ALA A 61 16.93 14.65 8.54
N LYS A 62 15.63 14.92 8.42
CA LYS A 62 14.64 14.75 9.48
C LYS A 62 14.37 13.26 9.74
N ILE A 63 14.29 12.45 8.68
CA ILE A 63 14.17 10.99 8.80
C ILE A 63 15.39 10.39 9.50
N ARG A 64 16.62 10.80 9.16
CA ARG A 64 17.84 10.35 9.87
C ARG A 64 17.79 10.66 11.36
N LYS A 65 17.28 11.84 11.72
CA LYS A 65 17.10 12.21 13.12
C LYS A 65 16.07 11.31 13.81
N SER A 66 14.90 11.14 13.21
CA SER A 66 13.82 10.30 13.77
C SER A 66 14.26 8.83 13.91
N MET A 67 14.96 8.27 12.92
CA MET A 67 15.56 6.92 13.01
C MET A 67 16.56 6.81 14.16
N LYS A 68 17.39 7.83 14.37
CA LYS A 68 18.33 7.85 15.49
C LYS A 68 17.59 7.92 16.83
N ASP A 69 16.55 8.74 16.93
CA ASP A 69 15.74 8.88 18.15
C ASP A 69 14.97 7.58 18.45
N PHE A 70 14.58 6.80 17.42
CA PHE A 70 14.03 5.44 17.52
C PHE A 70 15.06 4.40 18.01
N GLY A 71 16.37 4.67 17.88
CA GLY A 71 17.46 3.80 18.35
C GLY A 71 18.29 3.13 17.25
N LEU A 72 18.08 3.48 15.98
CA LEU A 72 18.90 2.97 14.87
C LEU A 72 20.28 3.66 14.84
N LYS A 73 21.32 2.88 14.54
CA LYS A 73 22.71 3.37 14.41
C LYS A 73 22.96 3.96 13.02
N VAL A 74 22.16 4.98 12.63
CA VAL A 74 22.08 5.53 11.26
C VAL A 74 23.45 5.76 10.62
N LYS A 75 24.37 6.48 11.32
CA LYS A 75 25.71 6.80 10.76
C LYS A 75 26.56 5.56 10.46
N ALA A 76 26.47 4.53 11.29
CA ALA A 76 27.17 3.27 11.05
C ALA A 76 26.54 2.53 9.86
N LEU A 77 25.23 2.39 9.86
CA LEU A 77 24.48 1.71 8.78
C LEU A 77 24.68 2.37 7.40
N GLU A 78 24.69 3.71 7.32
CA GLU A 78 25.00 4.43 6.08
C GLU A 78 26.47 4.26 5.66
N LYS A 79 27.41 4.32 6.61
CA LYS A 79 28.85 4.13 6.34
C LYS A 79 29.14 2.73 5.79
N ASP A 80 28.45 1.73 6.34
CA ASP A 80 28.61 0.32 5.94
C ASP A 80 27.79 -0.04 4.68
N GLY A 81 27.08 0.93 4.08
CA GLY A 81 26.23 0.76 2.91
C GLY A 81 24.93 0.00 3.16
N ALA A 82 24.65 -0.32 4.43
CA ALA A 82 23.45 -1.09 4.81
C ALA A 82 22.17 -0.24 4.86
N LEU A 83 22.27 1.10 4.93
CA LEU A 83 21.12 2.01 4.88
C LEU A 83 21.32 3.07 3.82
N ARG A 84 20.31 3.28 2.98
CA ARG A 84 20.24 4.39 2.03
C ARG A 84 18.94 5.15 2.21
N ILE A 85 19.00 6.46 2.27
CA ILE A 85 17.85 7.35 2.43
C ILE A 85 17.86 8.34 1.28
N PHE A 86 16.83 8.30 0.46
CA PHE A 86 16.61 9.19 -0.68
C PHE A 86 15.44 10.12 -0.41
N SER A 87 15.43 11.28 -1.03
CA SER A 87 14.21 12.07 -1.16
C SER A 87 13.38 11.58 -2.35
N TYR A 88 12.09 11.94 -2.39
CA TYR A 88 11.19 11.52 -3.46
C TYR A 88 11.60 12.08 -4.82
N ASP A 89 12.21 13.26 -4.88
CA ASP A 89 12.70 13.92 -6.09
C ASP A 89 14.01 13.31 -6.62
N GLU A 90 14.73 12.53 -5.79
CA GLU A 90 15.84 11.69 -6.22
C GLU A 90 15.40 10.31 -6.70
N TRP A 91 14.15 9.88 -6.38
CA TRP A 91 13.72 8.49 -6.61
C TRP A 91 12.44 8.35 -7.43
N TYR A 92 11.35 9.04 -7.08
CA TYR A 92 10.03 8.86 -7.68
C TYR A 92 9.69 9.89 -8.76
N ILE A 93 9.94 11.17 -8.49
CA ILE A 93 9.52 12.30 -9.35
C ILE A 93 10.76 13.09 -9.74
N ILE A 94 11.45 12.63 -10.78
CA ILE A 94 12.70 13.23 -11.27
C ILE A 94 12.34 14.25 -12.36
N ASP A 95 12.79 15.49 -12.21
CA ASP A 95 12.48 16.61 -13.13
C ASP A 95 10.96 16.81 -13.38
N GLY A 96 10.14 16.50 -12.37
CA GLY A 96 8.68 16.61 -12.42
C GLY A 96 7.96 15.42 -13.08
N GLU A 97 8.70 14.41 -13.53
CA GLU A 97 8.16 13.23 -14.21
C GLU A 97 8.34 11.95 -13.39
N VAL A 98 7.38 11.04 -13.52
CA VAL A 98 7.42 9.69 -12.95
C VAL A 98 7.71 8.70 -14.08
N ASN A 99 8.75 7.90 -13.91
CA ASN A 99 9.08 6.82 -14.84
C ASN A 99 9.23 5.50 -14.07
N ALA A 100 8.17 4.69 -14.05
CA ALA A 100 8.13 3.43 -13.30
C ALA A 100 9.27 2.48 -13.70
N ALA A 101 9.63 2.38 -14.98
CA ALA A 101 10.73 1.53 -15.42
C ALA A 101 12.09 2.00 -14.88
N GLN A 102 12.34 3.31 -14.86
CA GLN A 102 13.56 3.90 -14.30
C GLN A 102 13.64 3.71 -12.79
N ILE A 103 12.51 3.81 -12.08
CA ILE A 103 12.44 3.54 -10.63
C ILE A 103 12.84 2.09 -10.35
N LEU A 104 12.29 1.13 -11.10
CA LEU A 104 12.62 -0.29 -10.95
C LEU A 104 14.07 -0.61 -11.30
N GLU A 105 14.63 0.03 -12.34
CA GLU A 105 16.05 -0.10 -12.69
C GLU A 105 16.95 0.44 -11.57
N SER A 106 16.60 1.58 -10.98
CA SER A 106 17.31 2.14 -9.82
C SER A 106 17.22 1.22 -8.60
N ALA A 107 16.05 0.64 -8.33
CA ALA A 107 15.86 -0.34 -7.26
C ALA A 107 16.73 -1.59 -7.48
N LYS A 108 16.74 -2.11 -8.71
CA LYS A 108 17.59 -3.24 -9.06
C LYS A 108 19.08 -2.93 -8.88
N ARG A 109 19.55 -1.78 -9.33
CA ARG A 109 20.95 -1.36 -9.15
C ARG A 109 21.32 -1.30 -7.67
N VAL A 110 20.48 -0.68 -6.82
CA VAL A 110 20.76 -0.61 -5.38
C VAL A 110 20.74 -1.98 -4.74
N PHE A 111 19.88 -2.90 -5.21
CA PHE A 111 19.88 -4.28 -4.78
C PHE A 111 21.20 -4.99 -5.16
N ASP A 112 21.63 -4.90 -6.42
CA ASP A 112 22.87 -5.54 -6.90
C ASP A 112 24.09 -5.04 -6.08
N GLU A 113 24.19 -3.72 -5.86
CA GLU A 113 25.24 -3.12 -5.02
C GLU A 113 25.19 -3.62 -3.54
N ALA A 114 24.00 -3.86 -3.00
CA ALA A 114 23.85 -4.40 -1.64
C ALA A 114 24.35 -5.86 -1.56
N ILE A 115 24.05 -6.66 -2.56
CA ILE A 115 24.56 -8.04 -2.64
C ILE A 115 26.09 -8.08 -2.80
N GLU A 116 26.68 -7.18 -3.60
CA GLU A 116 28.13 -7.07 -3.78
C GLU A 116 28.88 -6.80 -2.48
N ILE A 117 28.30 -6.02 -1.55
CA ILE A 117 28.90 -5.77 -0.23
C ILE A 117 28.55 -6.84 0.82
N GLY A 118 27.86 -7.92 0.42
CA GLY A 118 27.59 -9.09 1.26
C GLY A 118 26.29 -9.05 2.06
N LEU A 119 25.36 -8.15 1.74
CA LEU A 119 24.02 -8.15 2.32
C LEU A 119 23.17 -9.27 1.69
N LYS A 120 22.20 -9.80 2.44
CA LYS A 120 21.39 -10.96 2.02
C LYS A 120 20.14 -10.60 1.22
N GLY A 121 19.74 -9.34 1.25
CA GLY A 121 18.52 -8.83 0.64
C GLY A 121 18.30 -7.36 1.02
N ILE A 122 17.12 -6.84 0.71
CA ILE A 122 16.76 -5.45 1.02
C ILE A 122 15.36 -5.37 1.63
N HIS A 123 15.22 -4.56 2.69
CA HIS A 123 13.96 -4.00 3.16
C HIS A 123 13.80 -2.59 2.61
N GLY A 124 12.88 -2.41 1.66
CA GLY A 124 12.56 -1.12 1.06
C GLY A 124 11.29 -0.53 1.64
N CYS A 125 11.30 0.73 2.05
CA CYS A 125 10.07 1.45 2.32
C CYS A 125 10.05 2.81 1.63
N GLY A 126 8.87 3.21 1.17
CA GLY A 126 8.66 4.46 0.47
C GLY A 126 7.37 5.15 0.87
N GLU A 127 7.45 6.46 1.06
CA GLU A 127 6.29 7.30 1.34
C GLU A 127 5.65 7.74 0.01
N ALA A 128 4.34 7.47 -0.17
CA ALA A 128 3.62 7.79 -1.41
C ALA A 128 3.05 9.22 -1.45
N ALA A 129 3.22 10.03 -0.41
CA ALA A 129 2.59 11.34 -0.28
C ALA A 129 2.91 12.29 -1.45
N CYS A 130 4.12 12.26 -2.00
CA CYS A 130 4.54 13.12 -3.11
C CYS A 130 3.68 12.93 -4.37
N PHE A 131 3.20 11.73 -4.64
CA PHE A 131 2.35 11.50 -5.80
C PHE A 131 1.02 12.25 -5.70
N PHE A 132 0.43 12.30 -4.51
CA PHE A 132 -0.81 13.06 -4.24
C PHE A 132 -0.58 14.57 -4.26
N GLU A 133 0.53 15.04 -3.71
CA GLU A 133 0.90 16.46 -3.69
C GLU A 133 1.19 17.00 -5.10
N HIS A 134 1.61 16.14 -6.02
CA HIS A 134 1.92 16.48 -7.42
C HIS A 134 0.85 16.04 -8.43
N ASN A 135 -0.33 15.52 -7.99
CA ASN A 135 -1.41 14.99 -8.82
C ASN A 135 -0.92 13.89 -9.80
N LYS A 136 -0.14 12.94 -9.26
CA LYS A 136 0.48 11.82 -9.98
C LYS A 136 -0.05 10.44 -9.53
N GLU A 137 -1.32 10.37 -9.09
CA GLU A 137 -1.93 9.15 -8.55
C GLU A 137 -2.04 8.04 -9.60
N LYS A 138 -2.19 8.39 -10.87
CA LYS A 138 -2.22 7.41 -11.97
C LYS A 138 -0.86 6.78 -12.20
N GLU A 139 0.17 7.61 -12.25
CA GLU A 139 1.56 7.17 -12.40
C GLU A 139 2.02 6.35 -11.19
N LEU A 140 1.56 6.70 -9.98
CA LEU A 140 1.74 5.87 -8.79
C LEU A 140 1.16 4.47 -8.99
N LEU A 141 -0.09 4.37 -9.46
CA LEU A 141 -0.72 3.08 -9.69
C LEU A 141 0.00 2.27 -10.76
N GLU A 142 0.45 2.88 -11.85
CA GLU A 142 1.26 2.21 -12.87
C GLU A 142 2.54 1.62 -12.27
N TYR A 143 3.23 2.37 -11.43
CA TYR A 143 4.41 1.92 -10.69
C TYR A 143 4.10 0.74 -9.76
N GLU A 144 3.04 0.83 -8.95
CA GLU A 144 2.65 -0.23 -8.01
C GLU A 144 2.22 -1.52 -8.73
N LEU A 145 1.49 -1.40 -9.83
CA LEU A 145 1.10 -2.55 -10.65
C LEU A 145 2.30 -3.22 -11.35
N MET A 146 3.33 -2.44 -11.69
CA MET A 146 4.56 -2.96 -12.29
C MET A 146 5.41 -3.74 -11.28
N ILE A 147 5.44 -3.32 -10.01
CA ILE A 147 6.05 -4.10 -8.93
C ILE A 147 5.29 -5.40 -8.73
N GLY A 148 3.95 -5.33 -8.67
CA GLY A 148 3.08 -6.48 -8.40
C GLY A 148 3.19 -7.02 -6.98
N LYS A 149 2.39 -8.04 -6.67
CA LYS A 149 2.24 -8.58 -5.31
C LYS A 149 3.48 -9.28 -4.75
N LYS A 150 4.34 -9.79 -5.62
CA LYS A 150 5.56 -10.52 -5.26
C LYS A 150 6.70 -10.14 -6.18
N LEU A 151 7.85 -9.99 -5.57
CA LEU A 151 9.11 -9.71 -6.25
C LEU A 151 9.92 -11.01 -6.41
N ASP A 152 10.49 -11.21 -7.58
CA ASP A 152 11.37 -12.37 -7.86
C ASP A 152 12.80 -12.18 -7.30
N LEU A 153 12.97 -11.22 -6.38
CA LEU A 153 14.23 -10.89 -5.72
C LEU A 153 14.05 -10.99 -4.21
N PRO A 154 15.11 -11.22 -3.42
CA PRO A 154 15.06 -11.18 -1.96
C PRO A 154 14.96 -9.71 -1.47
N VAL A 155 13.87 -9.06 -1.87
CA VAL A 155 13.50 -7.70 -1.48
C VAL A 155 12.12 -7.74 -0.87
N THR A 156 11.94 -7.11 0.28
CA THR A 156 10.65 -6.88 0.91
C THR A 156 10.32 -5.40 0.82
N VAL A 157 9.15 -5.05 0.31
CA VAL A 157 8.74 -3.63 0.14
C VAL A 157 7.53 -3.32 0.98
N LEU A 158 7.57 -2.18 1.68
CA LEU A 158 6.48 -1.64 2.47
C LEU A 158 6.15 -0.22 1.98
N CYS A 159 5.12 -0.08 1.16
CA CYS A 159 4.66 1.19 0.61
C CYS A 159 3.74 1.91 1.62
N ALA A 160 4.11 3.12 2.04
CA ALA A 160 3.45 3.85 3.11
C ALA A 160 2.53 4.96 2.56
N TYR A 161 1.25 4.89 2.92
CA TYR A 161 0.19 5.78 2.47
C TYR A 161 -0.49 6.48 3.63
N ASP A 162 -0.64 7.78 3.54
CA ASP A 162 -1.51 8.54 4.44
C ASP A 162 -2.98 8.16 4.21
N VAL A 163 -3.70 7.83 5.27
CA VAL A 163 -5.13 7.44 5.22
C VAL A 163 -5.99 8.50 4.55
N ASP A 164 -5.71 9.79 4.77
CA ASP A 164 -6.53 10.86 4.19
C ASP A 164 -6.27 10.99 2.67
N HIS A 165 -5.06 10.75 2.20
CA HIS A 165 -4.76 10.65 0.77
C HIS A 165 -5.49 9.46 0.13
N VAL A 166 -5.43 8.27 0.74
CA VAL A 166 -6.10 7.07 0.20
C VAL A 166 -7.61 7.24 0.11
N LYS A 167 -8.23 7.91 1.08
CA LYS A 167 -9.67 8.22 1.05
C LYS A 167 -10.07 9.22 -0.05
N SER A 168 -9.12 9.99 -0.57
CA SER A 168 -9.35 10.92 -1.68
C SER A 168 -9.26 10.27 -3.06
N LEU A 169 -8.72 9.03 -3.14
CA LEU A 169 -8.68 8.28 -4.40
C LEU A 169 -10.09 7.99 -4.91
N ASP A 170 -10.25 8.02 -6.22
CA ASP A 170 -11.43 7.41 -6.83
C ASP A 170 -11.43 5.88 -6.61
N GLU A 171 -12.59 5.28 -6.74
CA GLU A 171 -12.79 3.87 -6.43
C GLU A 171 -11.94 2.95 -7.34
N LYS A 172 -11.75 3.33 -8.61
CA LYS A 172 -10.95 2.58 -9.57
C LYS A 172 -9.48 2.52 -9.16
N LEU A 173 -8.89 3.67 -8.84
CA LEU A 173 -7.51 3.77 -8.36
C LEU A 173 -7.34 3.00 -7.04
N PHE A 174 -8.28 3.14 -6.10
CA PHE A 174 -8.24 2.46 -4.82
C PHE A 174 -8.30 0.93 -4.95
N PHE A 175 -9.22 0.39 -5.78
CA PHE A 175 -9.32 -1.07 -5.97
C PHE A 175 -8.05 -1.65 -6.58
N ASN A 176 -7.49 -0.99 -7.58
CA ASN A 176 -6.25 -1.42 -8.21
C ASN A 176 -5.03 -1.27 -7.30
N LEU A 177 -5.00 -0.24 -6.44
CA LEU A 177 -3.97 -0.10 -5.41
C LEU A 177 -3.95 -1.31 -4.47
N ILE A 178 -5.11 -1.71 -3.93
CA ILE A 178 -5.20 -2.89 -3.05
C ILE A 178 -4.86 -4.18 -3.82
N LYS A 179 -5.26 -4.29 -5.08
CA LYS A 179 -4.93 -5.43 -5.94
C LYS A 179 -3.43 -5.58 -6.18
N ALA A 180 -2.69 -4.47 -6.30
CA ALA A 180 -1.24 -4.47 -6.54
C ALA A 180 -0.43 -5.03 -5.36
N HIS A 181 -0.99 -5.06 -4.15
CA HIS A 181 -0.31 -5.48 -2.93
C HIS A 181 -0.80 -6.84 -2.41
N GLY A 182 0.07 -7.56 -1.70
CA GLY A 182 -0.29 -8.78 -0.97
C GLY A 182 -0.75 -8.45 0.46
N PRO A 183 0.19 -8.24 1.40
CA PRO A 183 -0.15 -7.84 2.76
C PRO A 183 -0.67 -6.40 2.86
N VAL A 184 -1.67 -6.21 3.72
CA VAL A 184 -2.18 -4.89 4.12
C VAL A 184 -1.93 -4.69 5.60
N VAL A 185 -1.36 -3.57 5.97
CA VAL A 185 -1.00 -3.21 7.34
C VAL A 185 -1.65 -1.88 7.73
N THR A 186 -2.25 -1.84 8.90
CA THR A 186 -2.67 -0.61 9.61
C THR A 186 -2.35 -0.80 11.08
N SER A 187 -2.54 0.20 11.92
CA SER A 187 -2.40 0.06 13.39
C SER A 187 -3.40 -0.91 14.06
N SER A 188 -4.34 -1.45 13.32
CA SER A 188 -5.39 -2.33 13.86
C SER A 188 -5.69 -3.55 12.99
N PHE A 189 -4.95 -3.73 11.92
CA PHE A 189 -5.16 -4.80 10.96
C PHE A 189 -3.83 -5.10 10.25
N SER A 190 -3.43 -6.35 10.21
CA SER A 190 -2.22 -6.81 9.54
C SER A 190 -2.41 -8.23 9.08
N GLN A 191 -2.58 -8.40 7.78
CA GLN A 191 -2.67 -9.71 7.15
C GLN A 191 -2.51 -9.64 5.63
N GLU A 192 -2.19 -10.75 5.02
CA GLU A 192 -2.28 -10.93 3.57
C GLU A 192 -3.74 -10.90 3.14
N ILE A 193 -4.05 -10.04 2.16
CA ILE A 193 -5.35 -9.99 1.51
C ILE A 193 -5.28 -10.71 0.18
N LYS A 194 -5.96 -11.84 0.08
CA LYS A 194 -6.21 -12.51 -1.20
C LYS A 194 -7.30 -11.73 -1.94
N PHE A 195 -6.87 -10.72 -2.71
CA PHE A 195 -7.77 -9.79 -3.41
C PHE A 195 -8.80 -10.53 -4.27
N GLU A 196 -8.40 -11.63 -4.90
CA GLU A 196 -9.23 -12.50 -5.73
C GLU A 196 -10.43 -13.12 -5.00
N ASN A 197 -10.35 -13.24 -3.68
CA ASN A 197 -11.45 -13.71 -2.83
C ASN A 197 -12.14 -12.56 -2.09
N PHE A 198 -11.35 -11.56 -1.71
CA PHE A 198 -11.80 -10.45 -0.87
C PHE A 198 -12.73 -9.50 -1.65
N PHE A 199 -12.32 -9.05 -2.83
CA PHE A 199 -13.05 -8.07 -3.61
C PHE A 199 -14.39 -8.59 -4.14
N PRO A 200 -14.50 -9.77 -4.77
CA PRO A 200 -15.79 -10.33 -5.19
C PRO A 200 -16.73 -10.58 -4.02
N LYS A 201 -16.22 -10.98 -2.86
CA LYS A 201 -17.01 -11.18 -1.65
C LYS A 201 -17.61 -9.87 -1.15
N ILE A 202 -16.83 -8.80 -1.08
CA ILE A 202 -17.31 -7.46 -0.71
C ILE A 202 -18.34 -6.97 -1.70
N THR A 203 -18.06 -7.08 -3.00
CA THR A 203 -18.99 -6.72 -4.09
C THR A 203 -20.32 -7.45 -3.93
N GLY A 204 -20.28 -8.77 -3.74
CA GLY A 204 -21.50 -9.57 -3.53
C GLY A 204 -22.31 -9.17 -2.29
N ASN A 205 -21.64 -8.79 -1.19
CA ASN A 205 -22.30 -8.30 0.01
C ASN A 205 -22.97 -6.93 -0.20
N VAL A 206 -22.31 -6.02 -0.91
CA VAL A 206 -22.86 -4.70 -1.24
C VAL A 206 -24.09 -4.85 -2.15
N LEU A 207 -23.99 -5.64 -3.23
CA LEU A 207 -25.12 -5.90 -4.11
C LEU A 207 -26.31 -6.52 -3.37
N GLU A 208 -26.04 -7.45 -2.45
CA GLU A 208 -27.11 -8.06 -1.64
C GLU A 208 -27.73 -7.07 -0.66
N THR A 209 -26.94 -6.16 -0.10
CA THR A 209 -27.43 -5.12 0.81
C THR A 209 -28.33 -4.11 0.10
N ILE A 210 -27.97 -3.72 -1.14
CA ILE A 210 -28.69 -2.69 -1.90
C ILE A 210 -29.94 -3.31 -2.59
N PHE A 211 -29.80 -4.47 -3.20
CA PHE A 211 -30.84 -5.05 -4.10
C PHE A 211 -31.49 -6.33 -3.56
N GLY A 212 -31.08 -6.82 -2.41
CA GLY A 212 -31.48 -8.13 -1.89
C GLY A 212 -30.89 -9.30 -2.66
N LYS A 213 -31.15 -10.53 -2.18
CA LYS A 213 -30.59 -11.75 -2.78
C LYS A 213 -30.98 -11.95 -4.24
N ALA A 214 -32.24 -11.67 -4.59
CA ALA A 214 -32.73 -11.83 -5.95
C ALA A 214 -32.10 -10.82 -6.91
N GLY A 215 -32.03 -9.54 -6.51
CA GLY A 215 -31.41 -8.48 -7.30
C GLY A 215 -29.92 -8.70 -7.50
N LYS A 216 -29.18 -9.07 -6.45
CA LYS A 216 -27.76 -9.48 -6.56
C LYS A 216 -27.58 -10.57 -7.62
N LYS A 217 -28.40 -11.66 -7.54
CA LYS A 217 -28.31 -12.76 -8.50
C LYS A 217 -28.56 -12.27 -9.92
N ALA A 218 -29.59 -11.46 -10.13
CA ALA A 218 -29.93 -10.92 -11.45
C ALA A 218 -28.79 -10.08 -12.03
N ILE A 219 -28.22 -9.15 -11.23
CA ILE A 219 -27.09 -8.30 -11.66
C ILE A 219 -25.87 -9.15 -12.03
N LEU A 220 -25.46 -10.09 -11.17
CA LEU A 220 -24.31 -10.95 -11.46
C LEU A 220 -24.53 -11.84 -12.68
N THR A 221 -25.75 -12.36 -12.88
CA THR A 221 -26.11 -13.11 -14.09
C THR A 221 -26.03 -12.24 -15.34
N MET A 222 -26.54 -10.99 -15.31
CA MET A 222 -26.46 -10.08 -16.45
C MET A 222 -25.02 -9.66 -16.77
N LEU A 223 -24.20 -9.42 -15.75
CA LEU A 223 -22.77 -9.15 -15.93
C LEU A 223 -22.05 -10.31 -16.63
N ASP A 224 -22.35 -11.54 -16.23
CA ASP A 224 -21.74 -12.73 -16.83
C ASP A 224 -22.26 -13.00 -18.25
N GLU A 225 -23.56 -13.07 -18.46
CA GLU A 225 -24.18 -13.45 -19.73
C GLU A 225 -24.03 -12.36 -20.82
N SER A 226 -24.15 -11.08 -20.46
CA SER A 226 -24.12 -9.97 -21.43
C SER A 226 -22.74 -9.37 -21.65
N TYR A 227 -21.84 -9.43 -20.64
CA TYR A 227 -20.55 -8.76 -20.69
C TYR A 227 -19.36 -9.68 -20.41
N SER A 228 -19.60 -10.98 -20.16
CA SER A 228 -18.59 -11.98 -19.78
C SER A 228 -17.78 -11.55 -18.52
N ILE A 229 -18.44 -10.85 -17.60
CA ILE A 229 -17.84 -10.36 -16.34
C ILE A 229 -18.18 -11.34 -15.23
N THR A 230 -17.39 -12.41 -15.14
CA THR A 230 -17.48 -13.42 -14.09
C THR A 230 -16.88 -12.92 -12.77
N PRO A 231 -17.17 -13.56 -11.62
CA PRO A 231 -16.48 -13.24 -10.35
C PRO A 231 -14.96 -13.32 -10.44
N GLN A 232 -14.41 -14.23 -11.26
CA GLN A 232 -12.99 -14.33 -11.50
C GLN A 232 -12.46 -13.09 -12.24
N ARG A 233 -13.14 -12.67 -13.32
CA ARG A 233 -12.77 -11.47 -14.07
C ARG A 233 -12.84 -10.21 -13.21
N ILE A 234 -13.85 -10.08 -12.35
CA ILE A 234 -13.96 -8.97 -11.38
C ILE A 234 -12.73 -8.89 -10.48
N ALA A 235 -12.16 -10.04 -10.08
CA ALA A 235 -10.96 -10.08 -9.26
C ALA A 235 -9.68 -9.78 -10.03
N GLU A 236 -9.59 -10.24 -11.27
CA GLU A 236 -8.44 -10.00 -12.16
C GLU A 236 -8.42 -8.56 -12.69
N ASP A 237 -9.60 -7.99 -12.94
CA ASP A 237 -9.79 -6.66 -13.51
C ASP A 237 -10.99 -5.96 -12.83
N PRO A 238 -10.73 -5.25 -11.70
CA PRO A 238 -11.78 -4.51 -11.00
C PRO A 238 -12.49 -3.44 -11.86
N ASP A 239 -11.80 -2.93 -12.88
CA ASP A 239 -12.34 -1.93 -13.77
C ASP A 239 -13.49 -2.49 -14.61
N SER A 240 -13.40 -3.76 -15.01
CA SER A 240 -14.46 -4.44 -15.74
C SER A 240 -15.79 -4.46 -14.98
N LEU A 241 -15.75 -4.58 -13.64
CA LEU A 241 -16.95 -4.47 -12.81
C LEU A 241 -17.59 -3.09 -12.91
N ILE A 242 -16.78 -2.03 -12.86
CA ILE A 242 -17.26 -0.64 -12.91
C ILE A 242 -17.93 -0.41 -14.28
N GLU A 243 -17.24 -0.76 -15.36
CA GLU A 243 -17.72 -0.63 -16.73
C GLU A 243 -19.04 -1.41 -16.96
N GLY A 244 -19.08 -2.68 -16.53
CA GLY A 244 -20.30 -3.49 -16.66
C GLY A 244 -21.48 -2.97 -15.82
N LEU A 245 -21.22 -2.42 -14.64
CA LEU A 245 -22.27 -1.78 -13.85
C LEU A 245 -22.74 -0.46 -14.48
N GLU A 246 -21.85 0.32 -15.10
CA GLU A 246 -22.22 1.55 -15.81
C GLU A 246 -23.17 1.26 -16.98
N GLU A 247 -22.89 0.21 -17.74
CA GLU A 247 -23.77 -0.25 -18.83
C GLU A 247 -25.13 -0.76 -18.32
N LEU A 248 -25.17 -1.46 -17.18
CA LEU A 248 -26.40 -2.05 -16.64
C LEU A 248 -27.30 -1.05 -15.92
N ILE A 249 -26.73 -0.15 -15.11
CA ILE A 249 -27.47 0.69 -14.16
C ILE A 249 -27.08 2.17 -14.21
N GLY A 250 -26.18 2.55 -15.13
CA GLY A 250 -25.79 3.94 -15.37
C GLY A 250 -25.24 4.62 -14.11
N SER A 251 -25.76 5.79 -13.78
CA SER A 251 -25.30 6.62 -12.65
C SER A 251 -25.44 5.93 -11.28
N GLY A 252 -26.25 4.87 -11.15
CA GLY A 252 -26.34 4.07 -9.93
C GLY A 252 -25.04 3.35 -9.56
N THR A 253 -24.12 3.16 -10.51
CA THR A 253 -22.81 2.53 -10.33
C THR A 253 -22.00 3.22 -9.25
N GLN A 254 -22.00 4.57 -9.20
CA GLN A 254 -21.27 5.32 -8.18
C GLN A 254 -21.68 4.96 -6.75
N VAL A 255 -22.96 4.68 -6.51
CA VAL A 255 -23.43 4.29 -5.17
C VAL A 255 -22.87 2.93 -4.78
N ILE A 256 -22.78 2.01 -5.73
CA ILE A 256 -22.27 0.66 -5.50
C ILE A 256 -20.76 0.72 -5.27
N THR A 257 -19.99 1.36 -6.15
CA THR A 257 -18.53 1.43 -6.05
C THR A 257 -18.08 2.12 -4.77
N LYS A 258 -18.71 3.24 -4.39
CA LYS A 258 -18.49 3.92 -3.09
C LYS A 258 -18.82 3.02 -1.90
N SER A 259 -19.88 2.23 -2.00
CA SER A 259 -20.25 1.28 -0.93
C SER A 259 -19.24 0.14 -0.81
N ILE A 260 -18.70 -0.35 -1.95
CA ILE A 260 -17.63 -1.35 -1.97
C ILE A 260 -16.36 -0.76 -1.31
N ALA A 261 -15.89 0.42 -1.76
CA ALA A 261 -14.74 1.09 -1.18
C ALA A 261 -14.89 1.33 0.33
N THR A 262 -16.06 1.79 0.77
CA THR A 262 -16.38 2.00 2.19
C THR A 262 -16.28 0.71 3.00
N GLN A 263 -16.82 -0.41 2.48
CA GLN A 263 -16.71 -1.70 3.15
C GLN A 263 -15.27 -2.21 3.17
N MET A 264 -14.50 -2.01 2.10
CA MET A 264 -13.07 -2.34 2.06
C MET A 264 -12.30 -1.53 3.11
N HIS A 265 -12.47 -0.21 3.15
CA HIS A 265 -11.86 0.66 4.19
C HIS A 265 -12.17 0.16 5.60
N SER A 266 -13.44 -0.15 5.86
CA SER A 266 -13.87 -0.67 7.18
C SER A 266 -13.20 -2.00 7.53
N LYS A 267 -13.13 -2.93 6.60
CA LYS A 267 -12.53 -4.26 6.82
C LYS A 267 -11.03 -4.20 7.03
N MET A 268 -10.34 -3.26 6.39
CA MET A 268 -8.90 -3.06 6.50
C MET A 268 -8.51 -2.06 7.63
N GLY A 269 -9.47 -1.62 8.44
CA GLY A 269 -9.16 -0.69 9.52
C GLY A 269 -8.81 0.75 9.09
N ILE A 270 -9.13 1.14 7.84
CA ILE A 270 -8.95 2.49 7.29
C ILE A 270 -10.14 3.41 7.67
N THR A 271 -10.87 3.10 8.72
CA THR A 271 -12.02 3.91 9.17
C THR A 271 -11.57 5.20 9.84
N GLN A 272 -12.44 6.22 9.81
CA GLN A 272 -12.19 7.48 10.50
C GLN A 272 -11.90 7.22 11.99
N SER A 273 -10.70 7.58 12.44
CA SER A 273 -10.49 7.81 13.87
C SER A 273 -11.40 8.95 14.29
N GLN A 274 -12.11 8.80 15.44
CA GLN A 274 -12.70 9.94 16.13
C GLN A 274 -11.62 11.02 16.23
N ILE A 275 -11.92 12.19 15.70
CA ILE A 275 -11.05 13.37 15.65
C ILE A 275 -10.50 13.59 17.05
N ARG A 276 -9.25 13.23 17.31
CA ARG A 276 -8.52 13.82 18.43
C ARG A 276 -8.20 15.25 18.01
N PRO A 277 -8.63 16.28 18.75
CA PRO A 277 -8.29 17.65 18.38
C PRO A 277 -6.76 17.76 18.33
N ARG A 278 -6.23 18.23 17.19
CA ARG A 278 -4.82 18.56 17.04
C ARG A 278 -4.45 19.49 18.19
N LYS A 279 -3.61 19.04 19.12
CA LYS A 279 -2.97 19.96 20.06
C LYS A 279 -2.12 20.91 19.21
N LYS A 280 -2.57 22.16 19.14
CA LYS A 280 -1.75 23.27 18.62
C LYS A 280 -0.53 23.36 19.55
N ASN A 281 0.63 23.05 19.03
CA ASN A 281 1.89 23.49 19.60
C ASN A 281 2.27 24.80 18.91
#